data_7ba83514204be2bb9c2916e3b98d1740
#
_entry.id   7ba83514204be2bb9c2916e3b98d1740
#
_cell.length_a   1.000
_cell.length_b   1.000
_cell.length_c   1.000
_cell.angle_alpha   90.00
_cell.angle_beta   90.00
_cell.angle_gamma   90.00
#
_symmetry.space_group_name_H-M   'P 1'
#
loop_
_entity.id
_entity.type
_entity.pdbx_description
1 polymer ?
#
loop_
_entity_poly.entity_id
_entity_poly.type
_entity_poly.pdbx_seq_one_letter_code
_entity_poly.pdbx_strand_id
1 'polypeptide(L)'
;KMFFWMDKITGSHSLALALFNYKSAGKPLKEIVRLLLNAVDYLDNGEIARIYNKLTEMEHQNPLEQMRLAADNYNRYGHYMAALKNYHHVVYQMTHDYDSEMTRQFKADTWHNMGMVFLRLHNIKCAAECMKRAFELVKTQDFLAPYMYVLELLGDHEKILTLIRQEDIPTDISDAVLNRYKEA
;
A
#
# COMPACT_ATOMS: atom_id res chain seq x y z
N LYS A 1 4.94 28.27 4.41
CA LYS A 1 4.78 28.41 2.94
C LYS A 1 3.33 28.15 2.49
N MET A 2 2.67 27.05 2.93
CA MET A 2 1.28 26.73 2.55
C MET A 2 0.27 27.83 2.92
N PHE A 3 0.31 28.36 4.14
CA PHE A 3 -0.61 29.42 4.60
C PHE A 3 -0.45 30.72 3.82
N PHE A 4 0.78 31.10 3.50
CA PHE A 4 1.06 32.28 2.66
C PHE A 4 0.54 32.08 1.22
N TRP A 5 0.66 30.86 0.70
CA TRP A 5 0.12 30.51 -0.62
C TRP A 5 -1.41 30.58 -0.62
N MET A 6 -2.06 30.02 0.40
CA MET A 6 -3.53 30.08 0.55
C MET A 6 -4.03 31.53 0.64
N ASP A 7 -3.40 32.37 1.46
CA ASP A 7 -3.75 33.78 1.60
C ASP A 7 -3.67 34.50 0.25
N LYS A 8 -2.59 34.29 -0.50
CA LYS A 8 -2.38 34.97 -1.80
C LYS A 8 -3.23 34.43 -2.95
N ILE A 9 -3.50 33.14 -3.00
CA ILE A 9 -4.18 32.52 -4.15
C ILE A 9 -5.69 32.44 -3.94
N THR A 10 -6.16 32.15 -2.73
CA THR A 10 -7.60 32.06 -2.45
C THR A 10 -8.22 33.35 -1.97
N GLY A 11 -7.40 34.33 -1.61
CA GLY A 11 -7.86 35.60 -1.02
C GLY A 11 -8.52 35.44 0.35
N SER A 12 -8.46 34.27 0.96
CA SER A 12 -9.12 33.97 2.23
C SER A 12 -8.13 34.05 3.40
N HIS A 13 -7.83 35.32 3.79
CA HIS A 13 -6.95 35.61 4.93
C HIS A 13 -7.45 34.98 6.23
N SER A 14 -8.76 35.02 6.48
CA SER A 14 -9.38 34.43 7.67
C SER A 14 -9.17 32.92 7.76
N LEU A 15 -9.32 32.21 6.66
CA LEU A 15 -9.10 30.76 6.59
C LEU A 15 -7.61 30.40 6.79
N ALA A 16 -6.71 31.17 6.16
CA ALA A 16 -5.27 30.97 6.32
C ALA A 16 -4.83 31.18 7.77
N LEU A 17 -5.36 32.18 8.44
CA LEU A 17 -5.11 32.48 9.86
C LEU A 17 -5.68 31.38 10.77
N ALA A 18 -6.92 30.94 10.52
CA ALA A 18 -7.53 29.84 11.27
C ALA A 18 -6.75 28.55 11.17
N LEU A 19 -6.30 28.18 9.98
CA LEU A 19 -5.43 27.01 9.75
C LEU A 19 -4.08 27.12 10.46
N PHE A 20 -3.47 28.30 10.43
CA PHE A 20 -2.23 28.54 11.16
C PHE A 20 -2.44 28.35 12.66
N ASN A 21 -3.51 28.90 13.23
CA ASN A 21 -3.85 28.77 14.64
C ASN A 21 -4.11 27.31 15.02
N TYR A 22 -4.87 26.54 14.20
CA TYR A 22 -5.14 25.13 14.43
C TYR A 22 -3.86 24.30 14.44
N LYS A 23 -2.98 24.54 13.48
CA LYS A 23 -1.67 23.86 13.42
C LYS A 23 -0.78 24.22 14.61
N SER A 24 -0.70 25.50 14.97
CA SER A 24 0.10 25.98 16.09
C SER A 24 -0.41 25.46 17.45
N ALA A 25 -1.72 25.25 17.57
CA ALA A 25 -2.35 24.64 18.72
C ALA A 25 -2.26 23.09 18.75
N GLY A 26 -1.59 22.47 17.77
CA GLY A 26 -1.48 21.01 17.69
C GLY A 26 -2.81 20.29 17.48
N LYS A 27 -3.79 20.93 16.85
CA LYS A 27 -5.09 20.31 16.59
C LYS A 27 -4.93 19.08 15.69
N PRO A 28 -5.72 17.99 15.91
CA PRO A 28 -5.65 16.78 15.10
C PRO A 28 -5.98 17.10 13.62
N LEU A 29 -5.41 16.28 12.71
CA LEU A 29 -5.58 16.46 11.27
C LEU A 29 -7.04 16.55 10.84
N LYS A 30 -7.92 15.75 11.43
CA LYS A 30 -9.36 15.74 11.14
C LYS A 30 -10.02 17.11 11.37
N GLU A 31 -9.62 17.84 12.40
CA GLU A 31 -10.16 19.18 12.68
C GLU A 31 -9.67 20.21 11.63
N ILE A 32 -8.41 20.09 11.21
CA ILE A 32 -7.84 20.92 10.14
C ILE A 32 -8.56 20.66 8.81
N VAL A 33 -8.78 19.37 8.48
CA VAL A 33 -9.52 18.98 7.27
C VAL A 33 -10.97 19.47 7.33
N ARG A 34 -11.65 19.30 8.47
CA ARG A 34 -13.02 19.80 8.65
C ARG A 34 -13.12 21.31 8.45
N LEU A 35 -12.16 22.06 8.98
CA LEU A 35 -12.10 23.51 8.76
C LEU A 35 -11.98 23.86 7.28
N LEU A 36 -11.12 23.13 6.54
CA LEU A 36 -10.96 23.30 5.10
C LEU A 36 -12.23 22.95 4.32
N LEU A 37 -12.86 21.82 4.63
CA LEU A 37 -14.05 21.35 3.94
C LEU A 37 -15.25 22.27 4.17
N ASN A 38 -15.41 22.82 5.38
CA ASN A 38 -16.46 23.79 5.68
C ASN A 38 -16.24 25.17 5.01
N ALA A 39 -15.00 25.48 4.62
CA ALA A 39 -14.69 26.71 3.93
C ALA A 39 -14.88 26.63 2.40
N VAL A 40 -15.11 25.44 1.88
CA VAL A 40 -15.35 25.18 0.45
C VAL A 40 -16.84 24.85 0.29
N ASP A 41 -17.58 25.74 -0.34
CA ASP A 41 -19.02 25.59 -0.59
C ASP A 41 -19.32 24.62 -1.76
N TYR A 42 -18.67 23.44 -1.71
CA TYR A 42 -18.76 22.40 -2.74
C TYR A 42 -19.33 21.09 -2.21
N LEU A 43 -19.17 20.80 -0.89
CA LEU A 43 -19.61 19.58 -0.27
C LEU A 43 -20.78 19.83 0.68
N ASP A 44 -21.73 18.93 0.70
CA ASP A 44 -22.81 18.97 1.68
C ASP A 44 -22.35 18.51 3.07
N ASN A 45 -23.15 18.80 4.10
CA ASN A 45 -22.84 18.44 5.49
C ASN A 45 -22.72 16.92 5.68
N GLY A 46 -23.42 16.11 4.90
CA GLY A 46 -23.36 14.65 4.96
C GLY A 46 -22.04 14.11 4.39
N GLU A 47 -21.54 14.72 3.33
CA GLU A 47 -20.26 14.38 2.73
C GLU A 47 -19.10 14.76 3.67
N ILE A 48 -19.17 15.96 4.27
CA ILE A 48 -18.20 16.42 5.27
C ILE A 48 -18.18 15.48 6.48
N ALA A 49 -19.36 15.07 6.96
CA ALA A 49 -19.46 14.12 8.09
C ALA A 49 -18.86 12.75 7.74
N ARG A 50 -19.08 12.23 6.53
CA ARG A 50 -18.49 10.98 6.06
C ARG A 50 -16.96 11.04 6.03
N ILE A 51 -16.39 12.13 5.50
CA ILE A 51 -14.94 12.34 5.47
C ILE A 51 -14.37 12.45 6.89
N TYR A 52 -15.05 13.19 7.78
CA TYR A 52 -14.63 13.35 9.17
C TYR A 52 -14.63 12.02 9.93
N ASN A 53 -15.68 11.21 9.77
CA ASN A 53 -15.76 9.88 10.37
C ASN A 53 -14.64 8.97 9.85
N LYS A 54 -14.37 9.01 8.55
CA LYS A 54 -13.28 8.22 7.96
C LYS A 54 -11.91 8.63 8.51
N LEU A 55 -11.65 9.92 8.68
CA LEU A 55 -10.41 10.39 9.30
C LEU A 55 -10.31 9.96 10.77
N THR A 56 -11.44 9.95 11.49
CA THR A 56 -11.47 9.48 12.89
C THR A 56 -11.15 7.98 12.97
N GLU A 57 -11.71 7.16 12.09
CA GLU A 57 -11.35 5.74 11.98
C GLU A 57 -9.85 5.55 11.73
N MET A 58 -9.29 6.33 10.82
CA MET A 58 -7.85 6.27 10.50
C MET A 58 -6.95 6.64 11.68
N GLU A 59 -7.36 7.58 12.54
CA GLU A 59 -6.60 7.95 13.74
C GLU A 59 -6.49 6.80 14.77
N HIS A 60 -7.43 5.86 14.74
CA HIS A 60 -7.43 4.68 15.62
C HIS A 60 -6.79 3.44 15.00
N GLN A 61 -6.35 3.51 13.74
CA GLN A 61 -5.66 2.40 13.10
C GLN A 61 -4.26 2.18 13.70
N ASN A 62 -3.79 0.93 13.65
CA ASN A 62 -2.44 0.59 14.00
C ASN A 62 -1.43 1.42 13.17
N PRO A 63 -0.36 1.97 13.76
CA PRO A 63 0.63 2.76 13.05
C PRO A 63 1.22 2.06 11.80
N LEU A 64 1.38 0.73 11.83
CA LEU A 64 1.85 -0.03 10.67
C LEU A 64 0.82 -0.08 9.55
N GLU A 65 -0.49 -0.16 9.88
CA GLU A 65 -1.57 -0.08 8.89
C GLU A 65 -1.62 1.29 8.23
N GLN A 66 -1.50 2.36 9.02
CA GLN A 66 -1.43 3.74 8.48
C GLN A 66 -0.23 3.91 7.54
N MET A 67 0.92 3.36 7.92
CA MET A 67 2.13 3.46 7.11
C MET A 67 2.03 2.64 5.82
N ARG A 68 1.42 1.44 5.86
CA ARG A 68 1.13 0.65 4.67
C ARG A 68 0.16 1.39 3.75
N LEU A 69 -0.92 1.96 4.30
CA LEU A 69 -1.87 2.75 3.53
C LEU A 69 -1.20 3.96 2.85
N ALA A 70 -0.28 4.62 3.54
CA ALA A 70 0.51 5.69 2.94
C ALA A 70 1.39 5.18 1.79
N ALA A 71 2.01 3.99 1.95
CA ALA A 71 2.79 3.35 0.89
C ALA A 71 1.92 2.98 -0.32
N ASP A 72 0.73 2.42 -0.10
CA ASP A 72 -0.25 2.08 -1.14
C ASP A 72 -0.66 3.34 -1.94
N ASN A 73 -0.89 4.46 -1.25
CA ASN A 73 -1.20 5.74 -1.89
C ASN A 73 -0.01 6.27 -2.71
N TYR A 74 1.21 6.26 -2.17
CA TYR A 74 2.39 6.64 -2.92
C TYR A 74 2.58 5.78 -4.18
N ASN A 75 2.35 4.47 -4.08
CA ASN A 75 2.40 3.56 -5.21
C ASN A 75 1.34 3.91 -6.27
N ARG A 76 0.11 4.20 -5.86
CA ARG A 76 -1.00 4.59 -6.74
C ARG A 76 -0.68 5.85 -7.54
N TYR A 77 -0.04 6.82 -6.91
CA TYR A 77 0.33 8.09 -7.54
C TYR A 77 1.71 8.10 -8.20
N GLY A 78 2.37 6.95 -8.35
CA GLY A 78 3.65 6.82 -9.06
C GLY A 78 4.87 7.27 -8.24
N HIS A 79 4.71 7.56 -6.95
CA HIS A 79 5.82 7.93 -6.06
C HIS A 79 6.54 6.69 -5.51
N TYR A 80 7.06 5.85 -6.40
CA TYR A 80 7.56 4.51 -6.12
C TYR A 80 8.65 4.46 -5.03
N MET A 81 9.58 5.41 -5.02
CA MET A 81 10.63 5.45 -3.98
C MET A 81 10.07 5.77 -2.59
N ALA A 82 9.06 6.65 -2.50
CA ALA A 82 8.38 6.93 -1.25
C ALA A 82 7.55 5.72 -0.79
N ALA A 83 6.90 5.01 -1.71
CA ALA A 83 6.18 3.78 -1.42
C ALA A 83 7.14 2.72 -0.85
N LEU A 84 8.27 2.45 -1.52
CA LEU A 84 9.28 1.48 -1.06
C LEU A 84 9.81 1.83 0.32
N LYS A 85 10.12 3.10 0.60
CA LYS A 85 10.58 3.53 1.92
C LYS A 85 9.58 3.15 3.02
N ASN A 86 8.29 3.37 2.81
CA ASN A 86 7.25 3.05 3.78
C ASN A 86 7.05 1.52 3.89
N TYR A 87 6.98 0.78 2.76
CA TYR A 87 6.88 -0.67 2.79
C TYR A 87 8.07 -1.31 3.51
N HIS A 88 9.30 -0.86 3.24
CA HIS A 88 10.49 -1.34 3.95
C HIS A 88 10.39 -1.14 5.45
N HIS A 89 9.90 0.02 5.88
CA HIS A 89 9.72 0.28 7.31
C HIS A 89 8.69 -0.67 7.93
N VAL A 90 7.52 -0.85 7.27
CA VAL A 90 6.49 -1.79 7.73
C VAL A 90 7.05 -3.21 7.82
N VAL A 91 7.74 -3.67 6.77
CA VAL A 91 8.35 -5.01 6.72
C VAL A 91 9.40 -5.17 7.81
N TYR A 92 10.24 -4.17 8.02
CA TYR A 92 11.26 -4.19 9.06
C TYR A 92 10.64 -4.37 10.45
N GLN A 93 9.62 -3.58 10.77
CA GLN A 93 8.91 -3.69 12.06
C GLN A 93 8.25 -5.06 12.22
N MET A 94 7.57 -5.57 11.19
CA MET A 94 6.94 -6.90 11.22
C MET A 94 7.91 -8.06 11.44
N THR A 95 9.18 -7.90 11.04
CA THR A 95 10.19 -8.97 11.17
C THR A 95 10.95 -8.90 12.49
N HIS A 96 11.04 -7.73 13.12
CA HIS A 96 11.81 -7.53 14.35
C HIS A 96 10.93 -7.44 15.60
N ASP A 97 9.66 -7.17 15.45
CA ASP A 97 8.69 -7.11 16.53
C ASP A 97 7.92 -8.44 16.59
N TYR A 98 8.37 -9.33 17.48
CA TYR A 98 7.74 -10.66 17.68
C TYR A 98 6.32 -10.55 18.25
N ASP A 99 5.98 -9.46 18.91
CA ASP A 99 4.65 -9.20 19.48
C ASP A 99 3.69 -8.47 18.51
N SER A 100 4.11 -8.27 17.25
CA SER A 100 3.25 -7.61 16.28
C SER A 100 2.01 -8.45 16.03
N GLU A 101 0.84 -7.97 16.48
CA GLU A 101 -0.49 -8.58 16.30
C GLU A 101 -0.93 -8.64 14.82
N MET A 102 -0.05 -8.24 13.91
CA MET A 102 -0.34 -8.22 12.47
C MET A 102 -0.59 -9.61 11.93
N THR A 103 -1.73 -9.78 11.28
CA THR A 103 -2.14 -11.04 10.67
C THR A 103 -1.17 -11.48 9.58
N ARG A 104 -1.12 -12.81 9.30
CA ARG A 104 -0.35 -13.34 8.17
C ARG A 104 -0.78 -12.71 6.86
N GLN A 105 -2.07 -12.46 6.69
CA GLN A 105 -2.64 -11.81 5.51
C GLN A 105 -2.06 -10.40 5.33
N PHE A 106 -2.06 -9.58 6.39
CA PHE A 106 -1.49 -8.23 6.33
C PHE A 106 -0.01 -8.24 5.90
N LYS A 107 0.75 -9.21 6.44
CA LYS A 107 2.18 -9.39 6.09
C LYS A 107 2.34 -9.80 4.63
N ALA A 108 1.54 -10.74 4.16
CA ALA A 108 1.56 -11.20 2.77
C ALA A 108 1.18 -10.08 1.79
N ASP A 109 0.10 -9.35 2.06
CA ASP A 109 -0.34 -8.20 1.26
C ASP A 109 0.75 -7.12 1.17
N THR A 110 1.45 -6.86 2.29
CA THR A 110 2.52 -5.85 2.33
C THR A 110 3.70 -6.26 1.44
N TRP A 111 4.12 -7.54 1.52
CA TRP A 111 5.16 -8.09 0.64
C TRP A 111 4.73 -8.05 -0.82
N HIS A 112 3.50 -8.47 -1.12
CA HIS A 112 2.94 -8.44 -2.47
C HIS A 112 2.97 -7.02 -3.05
N ASN A 113 2.42 -6.04 -2.32
CA ASN A 113 2.35 -4.65 -2.79
C ASN A 113 3.73 -4.05 -3.00
N MET A 114 4.71 -4.36 -2.14
CA MET A 114 6.11 -3.98 -2.33
C MET A 114 6.70 -4.62 -3.59
N GLY A 115 6.42 -5.89 -3.85
CA GLY A 115 6.81 -6.61 -5.06
C GLY A 115 6.26 -5.96 -6.33
N MET A 116 4.99 -5.52 -6.30
CA MET A 116 4.36 -4.78 -7.40
C MET A 116 5.07 -3.46 -7.69
N VAL A 117 5.57 -2.76 -6.67
CA VAL A 117 6.39 -1.54 -6.88
C VAL A 117 7.71 -1.89 -7.55
N PHE A 118 8.38 -2.95 -7.13
CA PHE A 118 9.62 -3.41 -7.78
C PHE A 118 9.41 -3.81 -9.25
N LEU A 119 8.27 -4.44 -9.58
CA LEU A 119 7.90 -4.72 -10.98
C LEU A 119 7.79 -3.45 -11.81
N ARG A 120 7.10 -2.42 -11.29
CA ARG A 120 6.98 -1.12 -11.96
C ARG A 120 8.32 -0.40 -12.15
N LEU A 121 9.27 -0.67 -11.28
CA LEU A 121 10.66 -0.19 -11.39
C LEU A 121 11.57 -1.11 -12.21
N HIS A 122 11.01 -2.14 -12.86
CA HIS A 122 11.73 -3.16 -13.62
C HIS A 122 12.80 -3.92 -12.81
N ASN A 123 12.70 -3.93 -11.49
CA ASN A 123 13.56 -4.72 -10.62
C ASN A 123 12.94 -6.11 -10.35
N ILE A 124 13.01 -6.98 -11.36
CA ILE A 124 12.35 -8.29 -11.37
C ILE A 124 12.87 -9.20 -10.24
N LYS A 125 14.18 -9.13 -9.93
CA LYS A 125 14.78 -9.96 -8.86
C LYS A 125 14.19 -9.62 -7.49
N CYS A 126 14.12 -8.33 -7.14
CA CYS A 126 13.52 -7.91 -5.87
C CYS A 126 12.01 -8.19 -5.84
N ALA A 127 11.32 -8.05 -6.98
CA ALA A 127 9.92 -8.43 -7.08
C ALA A 127 9.70 -9.92 -6.78
N ALA A 128 10.53 -10.81 -7.36
CA ALA A 128 10.45 -12.24 -7.13
C ALA A 128 10.63 -12.61 -5.65
N GLU A 129 11.59 -12.00 -4.97
CA GLU A 129 11.81 -12.23 -3.54
C GLU A 129 10.60 -11.79 -2.71
N CYS A 130 10.00 -10.64 -3.03
CA CYS A 130 8.82 -10.14 -2.35
C CYS A 130 7.60 -11.05 -2.59
N MET A 131 7.35 -11.45 -3.84
CA MET A 131 6.24 -12.35 -4.20
C MET A 131 6.40 -13.73 -3.56
N LYS A 132 7.63 -14.25 -3.53
CA LYS A 132 7.95 -15.49 -2.82
C LYS A 132 7.54 -15.41 -1.34
N ARG A 133 7.95 -14.36 -0.64
CA ARG A 133 7.63 -14.16 0.78
C ARG A 133 6.14 -14.01 1.02
N ALA A 134 5.42 -13.31 0.15
CA ALA A 134 3.97 -13.23 0.23
C ALA A 134 3.32 -14.60 0.13
N PHE A 135 3.72 -15.42 -0.84
CA PHE A 135 3.23 -16.78 -1.02
C PHE A 135 3.60 -17.72 0.13
N GLU A 136 4.81 -17.64 0.68
CA GLU A 136 5.23 -18.43 1.84
C GLU A 136 4.41 -18.13 3.10
N LEU A 137 3.94 -16.90 3.26
CA LEU A 137 3.08 -16.49 4.38
C LEU A 137 1.64 -17.00 4.23
N VAL A 138 1.09 -16.90 3.01
CA VAL A 138 -0.29 -17.28 2.70
C VAL A 138 -0.31 -18.01 1.36
N LYS A 139 -0.43 -19.33 1.43
CA LYS A 139 -0.41 -20.21 0.25
C LYS A 139 -1.76 -20.21 -0.46
N THR A 140 -2.08 -19.12 -1.15
CA THR A 140 -3.29 -18.97 -1.96
C THR A 140 -2.94 -18.65 -3.40
N GLN A 141 -3.90 -18.87 -4.29
CA GLN A 141 -3.79 -18.58 -5.71
C GLN A 141 -3.45 -17.12 -5.98
N ASP A 142 -3.99 -16.19 -5.18
CA ASP A 142 -3.78 -14.74 -5.32
C ASP A 142 -2.29 -14.34 -5.14
N PHE A 143 -1.52 -15.10 -4.37
CA PHE A 143 -0.09 -14.87 -4.19
C PHE A 143 0.78 -15.80 -5.06
N LEU A 144 0.28 -16.98 -5.41
CA LEU A 144 0.98 -17.91 -6.29
C LEU A 144 1.11 -17.38 -7.72
N ALA A 145 0.00 -16.92 -8.31
CA ALA A 145 -0.02 -16.46 -9.69
C ALA A 145 0.95 -15.28 -9.96
N PRO A 146 1.00 -14.21 -9.13
CA PRO A 146 2.02 -13.17 -9.28
C PRO A 146 3.44 -13.68 -9.11
N TYR A 147 3.67 -14.62 -8.19
CA TYR A 147 5.00 -15.20 -7.98
C TYR A 147 5.45 -15.99 -9.21
N MET A 148 4.60 -16.85 -9.77
CA MET A 148 4.89 -17.59 -11.00
C MET A 148 5.15 -16.65 -12.18
N TYR A 149 4.35 -15.60 -12.33
CA TYR A 149 4.54 -14.59 -13.38
C TYR A 149 5.93 -13.94 -13.30
N VAL A 150 6.39 -13.59 -12.11
CA VAL A 150 7.71 -12.98 -11.94
C VAL A 150 8.85 -13.97 -12.20
N LEU A 151 8.67 -15.25 -11.85
CA LEU A 151 9.62 -16.30 -12.20
C LEU A 151 9.70 -16.51 -13.71
N GLU A 152 8.58 -16.43 -14.43
CA GLU A 152 8.54 -16.45 -15.89
C GLU A 152 9.35 -15.28 -16.49
N LEU A 153 9.17 -14.06 -15.96
CA LEU A 153 9.96 -12.89 -16.37
C LEU A 153 11.48 -13.05 -16.10
N LEU A 154 11.85 -13.85 -15.09
CA LEU A 154 13.25 -14.20 -14.80
C LEU A 154 13.79 -15.33 -15.68
N GLY A 155 12.91 -16.07 -16.37
CA GLY A 155 13.27 -17.30 -17.09
C GLY A 155 13.59 -18.47 -16.16
N ASP A 156 13.13 -18.46 -14.89
CA ASP A 156 13.39 -19.49 -13.90
C ASP A 156 12.35 -20.63 -14.01
N HIS A 157 12.35 -21.31 -15.15
CA HIS A 157 11.42 -22.40 -15.48
C HIS A 157 11.55 -23.60 -14.55
N GLU A 158 12.76 -23.91 -14.09
CA GLU A 158 13.00 -25.02 -13.18
C GLU A 158 12.25 -24.81 -11.86
N LYS A 159 12.27 -23.60 -11.35
CA LYS A 159 11.58 -23.23 -10.12
C LYS A 159 10.06 -23.26 -10.29
N ILE A 160 9.55 -22.82 -11.45
CA ILE A 160 8.12 -22.91 -11.76
C ILE A 160 7.68 -24.38 -11.77
N LEU A 161 8.42 -25.26 -12.46
CA LEU A 161 8.11 -26.70 -12.49
C LEU A 161 8.19 -27.35 -11.10
N THR A 162 9.12 -26.88 -10.26
CA THR A 162 9.22 -27.34 -8.87
C THR A 162 8.00 -26.94 -8.06
N LEU A 163 7.54 -25.69 -8.18
CA LEU A 163 6.32 -25.20 -7.54
C LEU A 163 5.08 -25.97 -7.99
N ILE A 164 4.95 -26.25 -9.29
CA ILE A 164 3.81 -27.02 -9.84
C ILE A 164 3.75 -28.43 -9.29
N ARG A 165 4.89 -29.06 -9.04
CA ARG A 165 4.95 -30.44 -8.49
C ARG A 165 4.64 -30.52 -7.00
N GLN A 166 4.57 -29.40 -6.28
CA GLN A 166 4.18 -29.37 -4.87
C GLN A 166 2.68 -29.63 -4.74
N GLU A 167 2.30 -30.47 -3.78
CA GLU A 167 0.90 -30.87 -3.55
C GLU A 167 -0.05 -29.70 -3.21
N ASP A 168 0.50 -28.56 -2.79
CA ASP A 168 -0.23 -27.37 -2.37
C ASP A 168 -0.67 -26.46 -3.53
N ILE A 169 -0.32 -26.76 -4.79
CA ILE A 169 -0.65 -25.91 -5.93
C ILE A 169 -1.97 -26.34 -6.58
N PRO A 170 -2.94 -25.42 -6.76
CA PRO A 170 -4.18 -25.71 -7.48
C PRO A 170 -3.92 -26.25 -8.90
N THR A 171 -4.64 -27.31 -9.29
CA THR A 171 -4.45 -28.02 -10.56
C THR A 171 -4.72 -27.13 -11.78
N ASP A 172 -5.68 -26.20 -11.68
CA ASP A 172 -6.02 -25.26 -12.75
C ASP A 172 -4.86 -24.32 -13.11
N ILE A 173 -4.09 -23.88 -12.12
CA ILE A 173 -2.89 -23.07 -12.35
C ILE A 173 -1.75 -23.93 -12.89
N SER A 174 -1.55 -25.11 -12.32
CA SER A 174 -0.50 -26.03 -12.78
C SER A 174 -0.69 -26.42 -14.24
N ASP A 175 -1.91 -26.70 -14.65
CA ASP A 175 -2.25 -27.06 -16.03
C ASP A 175 -2.06 -25.89 -17.01
N ALA A 176 -2.42 -24.67 -16.63
CA ALA A 176 -2.22 -23.48 -17.46
C ALA A 176 -0.73 -23.20 -17.70
N VAL A 177 0.13 -23.38 -16.70
CA VAL A 177 1.58 -23.20 -16.82
C VAL A 177 2.21 -24.35 -17.59
N LEU A 178 1.83 -25.62 -17.31
CA LEU A 178 2.34 -26.79 -18.03
C LEU A 178 2.01 -26.75 -19.54
N ASN A 179 0.83 -26.26 -19.91
CA ASN A 179 0.44 -26.16 -21.31
C ASN A 179 1.30 -25.13 -22.06
N ARG A 180 1.63 -24.01 -21.45
CA ARG A 180 2.55 -23.01 -22.06
C ARG A 180 3.94 -23.58 -22.34
N TYR A 181 4.46 -24.47 -21.48
CA TYR A 181 5.77 -25.10 -21.69
C TYR A 181 5.77 -26.27 -22.65
N LYS A 182 4.59 -26.84 -22.97
CA LYS A 182 4.46 -27.89 -23.98
C LYS A 182 4.38 -27.35 -25.39
N GLU A 183 3.97 -26.07 -25.53
CA GLU A 183 3.82 -25.39 -26.83
C GLU A 183 5.04 -24.56 -27.24
N ALA A 184 6.06 -24.41 -26.38
CA ALA A 184 7.30 -23.67 -26.60
C ALA A 184 8.46 -24.62 -26.95
#